data_e8b5710fc7089902432c2a313f5341a7
#
_entry.id   e8b5710fc7089902432c2a313f5341a7
#
_cell.length_a   1.000
_cell.length_b   1.000
_cell.length_c   1.000
_cell.angle_alpha   90.00
_cell.angle_beta   90.00
_cell.angle_gamma   90.00
#
_symmetry.space_group_name_H-M   'P 1'
#
loop_
_entity.id
_entity.type
_entity.pdbx_description
1 polymer ?
#
loop_
_entity_poly.entity_id
_entity_poly.type
_entity_poly.pdbx_seq_one_letter_code
_entity_poly.pdbx_strand_id
1 'polypeptide(L)'
;MDKFELSFTLNGQDITRTVPTDARLLDVLRYDCRCTGTKEGCGEGECGACAVLLDGLPVNSCLVPAFQADGCCVETVESIAREFAAKLNATGTSQCGACTPGIVMTARWLADHPEVLGQTSLREFMSGNLCRCTGYDGVIEGVDAVVSGKK
;
A
#
# COMPACT_ATOMS: atom_id res chain seq x y z
N MET A 1 -1.78 -27.12 12.34
CA MET A 1 -1.50 -26.27 11.17
C MET A 1 0.01 -26.15 11.07
N ASP A 2 0.58 -26.49 9.92
CA ASP A 2 2.02 -26.43 9.72
C ASP A 2 2.46 -24.96 9.72
N LYS A 3 3.67 -24.72 10.22
CA LYS A 3 4.28 -23.39 10.29
C LYS A 3 5.63 -23.41 9.60
N PHE A 4 6.04 -22.25 9.10
CA PHE A 4 7.38 -22.06 8.54
C PHE A 4 7.98 -20.76 9.06
N GLU A 5 9.30 -20.66 8.93
CA GLU A 5 10.05 -19.46 9.27
C GLU A 5 10.12 -18.57 8.04
N LEU A 6 9.50 -17.41 8.13
CA LEU A 6 9.48 -16.37 7.08
C LEU A 6 10.48 -15.28 7.44
N SER A 7 11.46 -15.05 6.58
CA SER A 7 12.48 -14.01 6.74
C SER A 7 12.43 -13.02 5.60
N PHE A 8 12.25 -11.74 5.88
CA PHE A 8 12.17 -10.67 4.87
C PHE A 8 12.58 -9.32 5.45
N THR A 9 12.87 -8.37 4.58
CA THR A 9 13.13 -6.97 4.99
C THR A 9 11.81 -6.22 5.04
N LEU A 10 11.43 -5.68 6.20
CA LEU A 10 10.23 -4.87 6.38
C LEU A 10 10.61 -3.43 6.72
N ASN A 11 10.23 -2.48 5.86
CA ASN A 11 10.51 -1.06 6.05
C ASN A 11 11.99 -0.78 6.35
N GLY A 12 12.88 -1.50 5.67
CA GLY A 12 14.34 -1.38 5.82
C GLY A 12 14.94 -2.15 7.00
N GLN A 13 14.17 -2.99 7.70
CA GLN A 13 14.64 -3.80 8.82
C GLN A 13 14.44 -5.29 8.52
N ASP A 14 15.50 -6.07 8.68
CA ASP A 14 15.40 -7.53 8.53
C ASP A 14 14.64 -8.13 9.71
N ILE A 15 13.64 -8.90 9.41
CA ILE A 15 12.79 -9.57 10.40
C ILE A 15 12.57 -11.04 10.05
N THR A 16 12.34 -11.84 11.10
CA THR A 16 11.96 -13.25 10.97
C THR A 16 10.73 -13.52 11.83
N ARG A 17 9.77 -14.25 11.29
CA ARG A 17 8.52 -14.64 11.97
C ARG A 17 8.19 -16.09 11.67
N THR A 18 7.68 -16.80 12.67
CA THR A 18 7.12 -18.15 12.47
C THR A 18 5.62 -18.01 12.22
N VAL A 19 5.19 -18.32 11.02
CA VAL A 19 3.81 -18.09 10.56
C VAL A 19 3.18 -19.38 10.01
N PRO A 20 1.84 -19.49 9.97
CA PRO A 20 1.16 -20.59 9.31
C PRO A 20 1.49 -20.64 7.81
N THR A 21 1.54 -21.85 7.24
CA THR A 21 1.84 -22.04 5.80
C THR A 21 0.79 -21.47 4.87
N ASP A 22 -0.43 -21.27 5.35
CA ASP A 22 -1.57 -20.68 4.63
C ASP A 22 -1.79 -19.18 4.95
N ALA A 23 -0.87 -18.55 5.70
CA ALA A 23 -0.98 -17.14 6.05
C ALA A 23 -0.90 -16.24 4.79
N ARG A 24 -1.71 -15.18 4.76
CA ARG A 24 -1.59 -14.09 3.79
C ARG A 24 -0.55 -13.08 4.29
N LEU A 25 0.17 -12.43 3.37
CA LEU A 25 1.11 -11.36 3.73
C LEU A 25 0.42 -10.27 4.56
N LEU A 26 -0.81 -9.89 4.21
CA LEU A 26 -1.61 -8.91 4.97
C LEU A 26 -1.73 -9.28 6.45
N ASP A 27 -2.01 -10.55 6.76
CA ASP A 27 -2.19 -11.01 8.15
C ASP A 27 -0.88 -10.95 8.91
N VAL A 28 0.22 -11.40 8.30
CA VAL A 28 1.56 -11.31 8.88
C VAL A 28 1.95 -9.87 9.18
N LEU A 29 1.74 -8.95 8.23
CA LEU A 29 2.05 -7.54 8.43
C LEU A 29 1.26 -6.95 9.60
N ARG A 30 -0.04 -7.23 9.67
CA ARG A 30 -0.91 -6.63 10.68
C ARG A 30 -0.77 -7.25 12.07
N TYR A 31 -0.68 -8.58 12.15
CA TYR A 31 -0.76 -9.30 13.42
C TYR A 31 0.62 -9.67 13.98
N ASP A 32 1.53 -10.15 13.14
CA ASP A 32 2.86 -10.60 13.58
C ASP A 32 3.88 -9.45 13.59
N CYS A 33 3.77 -8.50 12.64
CA CYS A 33 4.68 -7.35 12.53
C CYS A 33 4.11 -6.04 13.10
N ARG A 34 2.82 -6.00 13.46
CA ARG A 34 2.13 -4.83 14.00
C ARG A 34 2.08 -3.62 13.06
N CYS A 35 2.27 -3.81 11.76
CA CYS A 35 2.06 -2.80 10.73
C CYS A 35 0.56 -2.65 10.43
N THR A 36 -0.17 -2.04 11.35
CA THR A 36 -1.64 -1.94 11.29
C THR A 36 -2.16 -0.84 10.35
N GLY A 37 -1.26 -0.02 9.80
CA GLY A 37 -1.58 0.96 8.76
C GLY A 37 -2.14 0.30 7.50
N THR A 38 -1.54 -0.80 7.05
CA THR A 38 -2.10 -1.63 5.98
C THR A 38 -3.47 -2.17 6.39
N LYS A 39 -4.53 -1.91 5.58
CA LYS A 39 -5.92 -2.21 5.93
C LYS A 39 -6.50 -3.36 5.11
N GLU A 40 -7.38 -4.14 5.70
CA GLU A 40 -8.25 -5.07 4.96
C GLU A 40 -9.56 -4.37 4.64
N GLY A 41 -9.89 -4.28 3.35
CA GLY A 41 -11.20 -3.81 2.89
C GLY A 41 -12.03 -4.98 2.36
N CYS A 42 -11.68 -5.52 1.19
CA CYS A 42 -12.43 -6.62 0.56
C CYS A 42 -11.87 -8.02 0.85
N GLY A 43 -10.55 -8.16 1.06
CA GLY A 43 -9.88 -9.47 1.17
C GLY A 43 -9.76 -10.24 -0.17
N GLU A 44 -10.17 -9.63 -1.28
CA GLU A 44 -10.34 -10.26 -2.61
C GLU A 44 -9.51 -9.56 -3.71
N GLY A 45 -8.61 -8.63 -3.33
CA GLY A 45 -7.72 -7.93 -4.27
C GLY A 45 -8.36 -6.80 -5.06
N GLU A 46 -9.59 -6.40 -4.78
CA GLU A 46 -10.38 -5.44 -5.56
C GLU A 46 -10.17 -3.98 -5.11
N CYS A 47 -10.13 -3.74 -3.79
CA CYS A 47 -10.28 -2.39 -3.24
C CYS A 47 -8.96 -1.62 -3.04
N GLY A 48 -7.81 -2.26 -3.09
CA GLY A 48 -6.50 -1.64 -2.93
C GLY A 48 -6.16 -1.12 -1.52
N ALA A 49 -7.03 -1.29 -0.50
CA ALA A 49 -6.76 -0.81 0.86
C ALA A 49 -5.55 -1.50 1.52
N CYS A 50 -5.22 -2.70 1.06
CA CYS A 50 -4.10 -3.52 1.52
C CYS A 50 -2.83 -3.36 0.68
N ALA A 51 -2.76 -2.37 -0.22
CA ALA A 51 -1.61 -2.17 -1.07
C ALA A 51 -0.33 -1.94 -0.26
N VAL A 52 0.73 -2.64 -0.65
CA VAL A 52 2.10 -2.52 -0.13
C VAL A 52 3.07 -2.56 -1.31
N LEU A 53 4.33 -2.22 -1.13
CA LEU A 53 5.36 -2.49 -2.13
C LEU A 53 6.07 -3.79 -1.77
N LEU A 54 6.13 -4.73 -2.70
CA LEU A 54 6.88 -5.96 -2.62
C LEU A 54 7.97 -5.92 -3.70
N ASP A 55 9.23 -5.88 -3.28
CA ASP A 55 10.38 -5.64 -4.16
C ASP A 55 10.18 -4.42 -5.09
N GLY A 56 9.63 -3.35 -4.53
CA GLY A 56 9.37 -2.10 -5.24
C GLY A 56 8.12 -2.10 -6.14
N LEU A 57 7.34 -3.18 -6.20
CA LEU A 57 6.12 -3.27 -7.00
C LEU A 57 4.86 -3.21 -6.12
N PRO A 58 3.84 -2.44 -6.51
CA PRO A 58 2.60 -2.37 -5.75
C PRO A 58 1.81 -3.67 -5.90
N VAL A 59 1.48 -4.29 -4.76
CA VAL A 59 0.70 -5.52 -4.70
C VAL A 59 -0.40 -5.41 -3.65
N ASN A 60 -1.50 -6.14 -3.86
CA ASN A 60 -2.55 -6.31 -2.85
C ASN A 60 -2.15 -7.43 -1.88
N SER A 61 -1.66 -7.07 -0.70
CA SER A 61 -1.12 -8.04 0.29
C SER A 61 -2.15 -9.09 0.75
N CYS A 62 -3.45 -8.86 0.57
CA CYS A 62 -4.49 -9.85 0.86
C CYS A 62 -4.48 -11.05 -0.11
N LEU A 63 -3.89 -10.91 -1.29
CA LEU A 63 -3.75 -11.99 -2.29
C LEU A 63 -2.37 -12.63 -2.31
N VAL A 64 -1.39 -12.07 -1.58
CA VAL A 64 -0.03 -12.59 -1.54
C VAL A 64 0.09 -13.62 -0.43
N PRO A 65 0.33 -14.93 -0.74
CA PRO A 65 0.71 -15.90 0.27
C PRO A 65 2.00 -15.47 0.96
N ALA A 66 2.06 -15.56 2.29
CA ALA A 66 3.18 -15.02 3.07
C ALA A 66 4.55 -15.60 2.65
N PHE A 67 4.59 -16.87 2.24
CA PHE A 67 5.83 -17.52 1.81
C PHE A 67 6.45 -16.89 0.54
N GLN A 68 5.67 -16.18 -0.27
CA GLN A 68 6.19 -15.46 -1.45
C GLN A 68 6.99 -14.20 -1.07
N ALA A 69 6.85 -13.74 0.17
CA ALA A 69 7.64 -12.62 0.66
C ALA A 69 8.98 -13.05 1.30
N ASP A 70 9.27 -14.35 1.34
CA ASP A 70 10.53 -14.84 1.89
C ASP A 70 11.72 -14.33 1.08
N GLY A 71 12.67 -13.69 1.74
CA GLY A 71 13.83 -13.03 1.13
C GLY A 71 13.54 -11.72 0.42
N CYS A 72 12.29 -11.25 0.36
CA CYS A 72 11.89 -10.03 -0.35
C CYS A 72 11.98 -8.77 0.53
N CYS A 73 11.89 -7.60 -0.11
CA CYS A 73 11.71 -6.30 0.55
C CYS A 73 10.24 -5.91 0.54
N VAL A 74 9.68 -5.66 1.71
CA VAL A 74 8.29 -5.21 1.88
C VAL A 74 8.29 -3.80 2.46
N GLU A 75 7.59 -2.88 1.80
CA GLU A 75 7.36 -1.53 2.31
C GLU A 75 5.87 -1.33 2.56
N THR A 76 5.54 -0.78 3.74
CA THR A 76 4.17 -0.47 4.15
C THR A 76 4.03 1.03 4.39
N VAL A 77 2.81 1.50 4.61
CA VAL A 77 2.53 2.93 4.82
C VAL A 77 3.31 3.52 6.01
N GLU A 78 3.74 2.70 6.96
CA GLU A 78 4.57 3.11 8.09
C GLU A 78 5.96 3.63 7.70
N SER A 79 6.47 3.25 6.52
CA SER A 79 7.75 3.74 5.99
C SER A 79 7.63 5.10 5.29
N ILE A 80 6.43 5.56 5.01
CA ILE A 80 6.20 6.75 4.21
C ILE A 80 6.42 8.01 5.05
N ALA A 81 7.20 8.96 4.51
CA ALA A 81 7.46 10.23 5.17
C ALA A 81 6.16 11.01 5.45
N ARG A 82 6.07 11.62 6.64
CA ARG A 82 4.88 12.37 7.06
C ARG A 82 4.55 13.52 6.12
N GLU A 83 5.57 14.17 5.57
CA GLU A 83 5.43 15.29 4.63
C GLU A 83 4.74 14.83 3.33
N PHE A 84 5.06 13.65 2.82
CA PHE A 84 4.39 13.07 1.66
C PHE A 84 2.91 12.82 1.95
N ALA A 85 2.61 12.16 3.06
CA ALA A 85 1.24 11.88 3.47
C ALA A 85 0.44 13.16 3.76
N ALA A 86 1.06 14.17 4.37
CA ALA A 86 0.43 15.46 4.64
C ALA A 86 0.10 16.21 3.35
N LYS A 87 1.04 16.23 2.38
CA LYS A 87 0.83 16.88 1.08
C LYS A 87 -0.31 16.21 0.30
N LEU A 88 -0.31 14.88 0.25
CA LEU A 88 -1.37 14.11 -0.38
C LEU A 88 -2.74 14.40 0.28
N ASN A 89 -2.78 14.57 1.60
CA ASN A 89 -4.03 14.76 2.34
C ASN A 89 -4.54 16.21 2.40
N ALA A 90 -3.74 17.19 1.91
CA ALA A 90 -4.09 18.60 1.93
C ALA A 90 -5.35 18.95 1.10
N THR A 91 -5.70 18.12 0.14
CA THR A 91 -6.86 18.27 -0.77
C THR A 91 -8.12 17.52 -0.31
N GLY A 92 -8.13 16.97 0.93
CA GLY A 92 -9.26 16.21 1.43
C GLY A 92 -9.29 14.75 0.95
N THR A 93 -8.14 14.18 0.66
CA THR A 93 -7.98 12.77 0.24
C THR A 93 -8.54 11.78 1.27
N SER A 94 -8.57 12.12 2.55
CA SER A 94 -9.00 11.23 3.63
C SER A 94 -10.24 11.76 4.35
N GLN A 95 -11.23 10.87 4.55
CA GLN A 95 -12.37 11.09 5.45
C GLN A 95 -12.38 10.00 6.54
N CYS A 96 -12.94 8.81 6.30
CA CYS A 96 -12.92 7.73 7.28
C CYS A 96 -11.52 7.10 7.46
N GLY A 97 -10.63 7.25 6.48
CA GLY A 97 -9.23 6.81 6.55
C GLY A 97 -8.99 5.36 6.14
N ALA A 98 -10.01 4.55 5.89
CA ALA A 98 -9.85 3.12 5.59
C ALA A 98 -9.10 2.84 4.28
N CYS A 99 -9.34 3.61 3.23
CA CYS A 99 -8.67 3.48 1.94
C CYS A 99 -7.33 4.23 1.87
N THR A 100 -7.10 5.19 2.78
CA THR A 100 -5.98 6.13 2.72
C THR A 100 -4.61 5.45 2.68
N PRO A 101 -4.31 4.42 3.48
CA PRO A 101 -3.01 3.75 3.42
C PRO A 101 -2.70 3.14 2.04
N GLY A 102 -3.68 2.49 1.42
CA GLY A 102 -3.53 1.95 0.07
C GLY A 102 -3.32 3.04 -0.98
N ILE A 103 -4.07 4.14 -0.90
CA ILE A 103 -3.88 5.30 -1.78
C ILE A 103 -2.48 5.89 -1.61
N VAL A 104 -1.98 6.01 -0.38
CA VAL A 104 -0.62 6.51 -0.08
C VAL A 104 0.44 5.63 -0.74
N MET A 105 0.33 4.30 -0.61
CA MET A 105 1.30 3.37 -1.19
C MET A 105 1.29 3.43 -2.73
N THR A 106 0.11 3.46 -3.34
CA THR A 106 -0.03 3.58 -4.80
C THR A 106 0.51 4.93 -5.30
N ALA A 107 0.19 6.03 -4.61
CA ALA A 107 0.69 7.36 -4.94
C ALA A 107 2.22 7.46 -4.77
N ARG A 108 2.78 6.82 -3.73
CA ARG A 108 4.23 6.75 -3.50
C ARG A 108 4.94 6.06 -4.65
N TRP A 109 4.43 4.89 -5.07
CA TRP A 109 4.98 4.19 -6.21
C TRP A 109 4.90 5.03 -7.50
N LEU A 110 3.76 5.66 -7.75
CA LEU A 110 3.55 6.48 -8.94
C LEU A 110 4.45 7.72 -8.95
N ALA A 111 4.76 8.30 -7.80
CA ALA A 111 5.70 9.43 -7.69
C ALA A 111 7.13 9.05 -8.10
N ASP A 112 7.51 7.79 -7.91
CA ASP A 112 8.80 7.26 -8.38
C ASP A 112 8.77 6.80 -9.85
N HIS A 113 7.56 6.59 -10.42
CA HIS A 113 7.35 6.08 -11.77
C HIS A 113 6.37 6.96 -12.57
N PRO A 114 6.61 8.27 -12.67
CA PRO A 114 5.66 9.21 -13.32
C PRO A 114 5.49 8.95 -14.82
N GLU A 115 6.41 8.23 -15.45
CA GLU A 115 6.35 7.82 -16.87
C GLU A 115 5.14 6.95 -17.20
N VAL A 116 4.58 6.27 -16.21
CA VAL A 116 3.37 5.44 -16.38
C VAL A 116 2.17 6.28 -16.84
N LEU A 117 2.08 7.54 -16.39
CA LEU A 117 1.02 8.47 -16.79
C LEU A 117 1.11 8.92 -18.27
N GLY A 118 2.19 8.59 -18.96
CA GLY A 118 2.27 8.73 -20.42
C GLY A 118 1.42 7.71 -21.18
N GLN A 119 0.96 6.66 -20.52
CA GLN A 119 0.19 5.55 -21.12
C GLN A 119 -1.26 5.47 -20.59
N THR A 120 -1.54 6.04 -19.43
CA THR A 120 -2.86 6.00 -18.79
C THR A 120 -3.14 7.30 -18.03
N SER A 121 -4.40 7.65 -17.86
CA SER A 121 -4.77 8.80 -17.04
C SER A 121 -4.61 8.49 -15.55
N LEU A 122 -4.35 9.52 -14.73
CA LEU A 122 -4.25 9.36 -13.28
C LEU A 122 -5.52 8.72 -12.67
N ARG A 123 -6.72 9.09 -13.14
CA ARG A 123 -7.99 8.48 -12.70
C ARG A 123 -8.05 7.00 -13.00
N GLU A 124 -7.63 6.61 -14.16
CA GLU A 124 -7.62 5.22 -14.60
C GLU A 124 -6.60 4.41 -13.80
N PHE A 125 -5.41 4.97 -13.58
CA PHE A 125 -4.38 4.34 -12.74
C PHE A 125 -4.87 4.12 -11.30
N MET A 126 -5.55 5.10 -10.71
CA MET A 126 -6.08 5.05 -9.34
C MET A 126 -7.38 4.23 -9.21
N SER A 127 -7.92 3.67 -10.30
CA SER A 127 -9.19 2.91 -10.27
C SER A 127 -9.14 1.66 -9.38
N GLY A 128 -7.96 1.11 -9.12
CA GLY A 128 -7.75 -0.01 -8.19
C GLY A 128 -7.80 0.38 -6.70
N ASN A 129 -7.91 1.68 -6.37
CA ASN A 129 -8.01 2.16 -4.99
C ASN A 129 -9.42 2.68 -4.72
N LEU A 130 -10.28 1.83 -4.16
CA LEU A 130 -11.69 2.16 -3.94
C LEU A 130 -11.89 3.01 -2.67
N CYS A 131 -12.65 4.09 -2.81
CA CYS A 131 -13.08 4.94 -1.73
C CYS A 131 -14.60 5.19 -1.80
N ARG A 132 -15.31 4.96 -0.69
CA ARG A 132 -16.78 5.19 -0.63
C ARG A 132 -17.13 6.59 -0.13
N CYS A 133 -16.19 7.34 0.44
CA CYS A 133 -16.50 8.56 1.18
C CYS A 133 -16.25 9.84 0.36
N THR A 134 -15.15 9.93 -0.39
CA THR A 134 -14.58 11.20 -0.88
C THR A 134 -15.14 11.65 -2.23
N GLY A 135 -15.71 10.75 -3.04
CA GLY A 135 -16.07 11.06 -4.44
C GLY A 135 -14.88 11.22 -5.39
N TYR A 136 -13.65 10.95 -4.90
CA TYR A 136 -12.38 10.90 -5.64
C TYR A 136 -11.75 12.23 -6.06
N ASP A 137 -12.44 13.34 -6.17
CA ASP A 137 -11.83 14.59 -6.68
C ASP A 137 -10.64 15.01 -5.83
N GLY A 138 -10.81 15.09 -4.50
CA GLY A 138 -9.71 15.39 -3.58
C GLY A 138 -8.61 14.33 -3.59
N VAL A 139 -8.95 13.04 -3.83
CA VAL A 139 -7.95 11.96 -3.97
C VAL A 139 -7.09 12.20 -5.20
N ILE A 140 -7.70 12.42 -6.35
CA ILE A 140 -6.97 12.62 -7.62
C ILE A 140 -6.11 13.89 -7.56
N GLU A 141 -6.64 14.97 -7.00
CA GLU A 141 -5.90 16.23 -6.83
C GLU A 141 -4.69 16.04 -5.88
N GLY A 142 -4.88 15.33 -4.77
CA GLY A 142 -3.80 15.03 -3.82
C GLY A 142 -2.71 14.16 -4.43
N VAL A 143 -3.08 13.12 -5.19
CA VAL A 143 -2.12 12.26 -5.89
C VAL A 143 -1.38 13.06 -6.98
N ASP A 144 -2.08 13.86 -7.79
CA ASP A 144 -1.43 14.74 -8.79
C ASP A 144 -0.41 15.68 -8.13
N ALA A 145 -0.75 16.26 -6.99
CA ALA A 145 0.15 17.17 -6.28
C ALA A 145 1.46 16.51 -5.81
N VAL A 146 1.43 15.24 -5.37
CA VAL A 146 2.64 14.53 -4.94
C VAL A 146 3.43 13.97 -6.12
N VAL A 147 2.78 13.52 -7.18
CA VAL A 147 3.42 12.96 -8.38
C VAL A 147 4.04 14.05 -9.25
N SER A 148 3.33 15.15 -9.47
CA SER A 148 3.82 16.27 -10.30
C SER A 148 4.86 17.13 -9.59
N GLY A 149 5.16 16.89 -8.31
CA GLY A 149 6.08 17.71 -7.52
C GLY A 149 5.61 19.16 -7.32
N LYS A 150 4.35 19.47 -7.62
CA LYS A 150 3.77 20.80 -7.40
C LYS A 150 3.83 21.15 -5.91
N LYS A 151 4.42 22.31 -5.62
CA LYS A 151 4.50 22.87 -4.26
C LYS A 151 3.16 23.46 -3.84
#